data_cba627d3ee8622295181df7d04e915ce
#
_entry.id   cba627d3ee8622295181df7d04e915ce
#
_cell.length_a   1.000
_cell.length_b   1.000
_cell.length_c   1.000
_cell.angle_alpha   90.00
_cell.angle_beta   90.00
_cell.angle_gamma   90.00
#
_symmetry.space_group_name_H-M   'P 1'
#
loop_
_entity.id
_entity.type
_entity.pdbx_description
1 polymer ?
#
loop_
_entity_poly.entity_id
_entity_poly.type
_entity_poly.pdbx_seq_one_letter_code
_entity_poly.pdbx_strand_id
1 'polypeptide(L)'
;MKQVLIVEDQRMPRENMERVISESNNYEFAASVNGADVALAICRRQRIDLVLMDVCTAGNKDGIEAAAEIKTEFPNIKIIIVTSMVEVGYLQRAREAKVDSFWYKDISPERLIDVINRTM
;
A
#
# COMPACT_ATOMS: atom_id res chain seq x y z
N MET A 1 17.63 -1.86 -3.94
CA MET A 1 16.27 -2.41 -4.11
C MET A 1 15.25 -1.36 -3.68
N LYS A 2 14.10 -1.39 -4.30
CA LYS A 2 13.00 -0.50 -3.90
C LYS A 2 12.41 -0.95 -2.57
N GLN A 3 12.19 -0.01 -1.67
CA GLN A 3 11.72 -0.27 -0.32
C GLN A 3 10.19 -0.17 -0.26
N VAL A 4 9.55 -1.20 0.26
CA VAL A 4 8.09 -1.32 0.28
C VAL A 4 7.59 -1.29 1.72
N LEU A 5 6.59 -0.43 1.96
CA LEU A 5 5.82 -0.43 3.21
C LEU A 5 4.50 -1.15 2.95
N ILE A 6 4.19 -2.13 3.78
CA ILE A 6 2.93 -2.88 3.72
C ILE A 6 2.05 -2.44 4.88
N VAL A 7 0.84 -1.98 4.59
CA VAL A 7 -0.14 -1.56 5.59
C VAL A 7 -1.37 -2.43 5.45
N GLU A 8 -1.51 -3.40 6.35
CA GLU A 8 -2.55 -4.42 6.29
C GLU A 8 -2.79 -5.00 7.69
N ASP A 9 -4.03 -4.96 8.19
CA ASP A 9 -4.35 -5.47 9.52
C ASP A 9 -4.64 -6.97 9.55
N GLN A 10 -5.05 -7.56 8.44
CA GLN A 10 -5.34 -8.98 8.38
C GLN A 10 -4.07 -9.77 8.10
N ARG A 11 -3.85 -10.80 8.91
CA ARG A 11 -2.61 -11.58 8.87
C ARG A 11 -2.34 -12.26 7.53
N MET A 12 -3.34 -12.96 6.98
CA MET A 12 -3.11 -13.73 5.75
C MET A 12 -2.81 -12.86 4.54
N PRO A 13 -3.59 -11.81 4.23
CA PRO A 13 -3.21 -10.91 3.15
C PRO A 13 -1.85 -10.25 3.37
N ARG A 14 -1.54 -9.87 4.61
CA ARG A 14 -0.25 -9.26 4.94
C ARG A 14 0.90 -10.21 4.64
N GLU A 15 0.81 -11.46 5.11
CA GLU A 15 1.85 -12.46 4.87
C GLU A 15 1.99 -12.80 3.39
N ASN A 16 0.90 -12.83 2.64
CA ASN A 16 0.95 -13.05 1.20
C ASN A 16 1.69 -11.92 0.49
N MET A 17 1.44 -10.68 0.86
CA MET A 17 2.14 -9.54 0.28
C MET A 17 3.62 -9.54 0.66
N GLU A 18 3.94 -9.84 1.93
CA GLU A 18 5.32 -9.97 2.39
C GLU A 18 6.06 -11.02 1.60
N ARG A 19 5.42 -12.18 1.36
CA ARG A 19 6.02 -13.27 0.58
C ARG A 19 6.29 -12.85 -0.86
N VAL A 20 5.31 -12.24 -1.52
CA VAL A 20 5.47 -11.79 -2.91
C VAL A 20 6.63 -10.79 -3.04
N ILE A 21 6.73 -9.85 -2.12
CA ILE A 21 7.82 -8.88 -2.11
C ILE A 21 9.17 -9.56 -1.84
N SER A 22 9.21 -10.46 -0.84
CA SER A 22 10.45 -11.17 -0.48
C SER A 22 10.98 -12.04 -1.61
N GLU A 23 10.10 -12.63 -2.40
CA GLU A 23 10.49 -13.49 -3.52
C GLU A 23 10.89 -12.70 -4.77
N SER A 24 10.63 -11.40 -4.79
CA SER A 24 10.99 -10.57 -5.93
C SER A 24 12.48 -10.21 -5.89
N ASN A 25 13.04 -9.89 -7.05
CA ASN A 25 14.46 -9.53 -7.15
C ASN A 25 14.71 -8.02 -7.04
N ASN A 26 13.66 -7.21 -7.12
CA ASN A 26 13.80 -5.75 -7.22
C ASN A 26 13.23 -5.00 -6.02
N TYR A 27 12.56 -5.71 -5.13
CA TYR A 27 11.84 -5.12 -4.00
C TYR A 27 12.16 -5.85 -2.72
N GLU A 28 12.15 -5.10 -1.59
CA GLU A 28 12.14 -5.70 -0.27
C GLU A 28 11.21 -4.92 0.63
N PHE A 29 10.56 -5.58 1.57
CA PHE A 29 9.69 -4.83 2.47
C PHE A 29 10.54 -4.25 3.62
N ALA A 30 10.43 -2.93 3.77
CA ALA A 30 11.13 -2.19 4.81
C ALA A 30 10.40 -2.30 6.14
N ALA A 31 9.06 -2.37 6.08
CA ALA A 31 8.20 -2.48 7.26
C ALA A 31 6.85 -3.02 6.85
N SER A 32 6.18 -3.64 7.81
CA SER A 32 4.81 -4.15 7.66
C SER A 32 4.06 -3.77 8.92
N VAL A 33 2.97 -3.02 8.78
CA VAL A 33 2.20 -2.51 9.91
C VAL A 33 0.71 -2.80 9.72
N ASN A 34 -0.05 -2.73 10.82
CA ASN A 34 -1.47 -3.04 10.79
C ASN A 34 -2.39 -1.82 10.75
N GLY A 35 -1.85 -0.61 10.84
CA GLY A 35 -2.66 0.60 10.88
C GLY A 35 -2.16 1.69 9.94
N ALA A 36 -3.09 2.29 9.20
CA ALA A 36 -2.76 3.39 8.29
C ALA A 36 -2.30 4.64 9.04
N ASP A 37 -2.69 4.79 10.29
CA ASP A 37 -2.36 5.95 11.12
C ASP A 37 -0.87 6.07 11.45
N VAL A 38 -0.09 4.99 11.31
CA VAL A 38 1.35 5.02 11.54
C VAL A 38 2.17 5.10 10.24
N ALA A 39 1.53 5.02 9.10
CA ALA A 39 2.22 4.92 7.81
C ALA A 39 3.05 6.17 7.49
N LEU A 40 2.50 7.35 7.69
CA LEU A 40 3.22 8.60 7.40
C LEU A 40 4.47 8.74 8.25
N ALA A 41 4.39 8.37 9.54
CA ALA A 41 5.55 8.43 10.44
C ALA A 41 6.68 7.52 9.96
N ILE A 42 6.34 6.35 9.41
CA ILE A 42 7.35 5.44 8.86
C ILE A 42 8.00 6.04 7.63
N CYS A 43 7.21 6.64 6.73
CA CYS A 43 7.74 7.31 5.54
C CYS A 43 8.69 8.46 5.88
N ARG A 44 8.47 9.11 7.03
CA ARG A 44 9.35 10.19 7.50
C ARG A 44 10.66 9.66 8.09
N ARG A 45 10.65 8.45 8.66
CA ARG A 45 11.80 7.91 9.38
C ARG A 45 12.73 7.07 8.53
N GLN A 46 12.23 6.50 7.46
CA GLN A 46 13.05 5.67 6.59
C GLN A 46 12.60 5.83 5.14
N ARG A 47 13.50 5.47 4.22
CA ARG A 47 13.21 5.54 2.79
C ARG A 47 12.16 4.51 2.42
N ILE A 48 11.07 4.99 1.84
CA ILE A 48 10.01 4.15 1.27
C ILE A 48 9.81 4.58 -0.17
N ASP A 49 9.77 3.62 -1.08
CA ASP A 49 9.55 3.88 -2.51
C ASP A 49 8.12 3.55 -2.92
N LEU A 50 7.50 2.58 -2.25
CA LEU A 50 6.17 2.08 -2.57
C LEU A 50 5.43 1.75 -1.28
N VAL A 51 4.14 2.09 -1.22
CA VAL A 51 3.26 1.69 -0.14
C VAL A 51 2.14 0.81 -0.71
N LEU A 52 1.97 -0.38 -0.14
CA LEU A 52 0.79 -1.21 -0.36
C LEU A 52 -0.17 -0.92 0.78
N MET A 53 -1.27 -0.25 0.47
CA MET A 53 -2.15 0.37 1.47
C MET A 53 -3.53 -0.24 1.43
N ASP A 54 -3.89 -0.98 2.49
CA ASP A 54 -5.28 -1.41 2.68
C ASP A 54 -6.16 -0.22 3.07
N VAL A 55 -7.41 -0.22 2.64
CA VAL A 55 -8.36 0.84 2.97
C VAL A 55 -8.84 0.71 4.41
N CYS A 56 -9.24 -0.50 4.80
CA CYS A 56 -9.78 -0.77 6.14
C CYS A 56 -8.69 -1.35 7.02
N THR A 57 -8.03 -0.51 7.82
CA THR A 57 -6.94 -0.93 8.70
C THR A 57 -7.31 -0.66 10.16
N ALA A 58 -6.50 -1.18 11.08
CA ALA A 58 -6.62 -0.86 12.49
C ALA A 58 -6.36 0.63 12.74
N GLY A 59 -6.98 1.18 13.77
CA GLY A 59 -6.82 2.59 14.12
C GLY A 59 -7.96 3.46 13.60
N ASN A 60 -7.76 4.76 13.67
CA ASN A 60 -8.81 5.75 13.39
C ASN A 60 -8.76 6.34 11.97
N LYS A 61 -7.75 5.98 11.19
CA LYS A 61 -7.54 6.55 9.86
C LYS A 61 -7.66 5.45 8.82
N ASP A 62 -8.43 5.68 7.76
CA ASP A 62 -8.48 4.73 6.66
C ASP A 62 -7.28 4.91 5.72
N GLY A 63 -7.04 3.90 4.88
CA GLY A 63 -5.89 3.89 4.00
C GLY A 63 -5.90 4.99 2.95
N ILE A 64 -7.07 5.42 2.49
CA ILE A 64 -7.15 6.49 1.48
C ILE A 64 -6.77 7.83 2.10
N GLU A 65 -7.21 8.11 3.33
CA GLU A 65 -6.78 9.31 4.05
C GLU A 65 -5.26 9.33 4.25
N ALA A 66 -4.70 8.19 4.67
CA ALA A 66 -3.26 8.07 4.86
C ALA A 66 -2.51 8.25 3.54
N ALA A 67 -3.02 7.69 2.45
CA ALA A 67 -2.43 7.85 1.14
C ALA A 67 -2.39 9.32 0.71
N ALA A 68 -3.46 10.06 0.95
CA ALA A 68 -3.51 11.48 0.64
C ALA A 68 -2.44 12.26 1.40
N GLU A 69 -2.25 11.97 2.68
CA GLU A 69 -1.23 12.61 3.50
C GLU A 69 0.17 12.29 2.99
N ILE A 70 0.44 11.02 2.68
CA ILE A 70 1.74 10.60 2.17
C ILE A 70 2.03 11.27 0.83
N LYS A 71 1.07 11.29 -0.08
CA LYS A 71 1.25 11.92 -1.38
C LYS A 71 1.48 13.43 -1.29
N THR A 72 0.87 14.07 -0.32
CA THR A 72 1.07 15.51 -0.10
C THR A 72 2.50 15.80 0.35
N GLU A 73 3.03 15.01 1.29
CA GLU A 73 4.36 15.23 1.84
C GLU A 73 5.47 14.59 0.97
N PHE A 74 5.19 13.44 0.37
CA PHE A 74 6.16 12.66 -0.42
C PHE A 74 5.56 12.29 -1.78
N PRO A 75 5.43 13.25 -2.70
CA PRO A 75 4.74 12.97 -3.98
C PRO A 75 5.43 11.91 -4.85
N ASN A 76 6.70 11.60 -4.58
CA ASN A 76 7.43 10.58 -5.33
C ASN A 76 7.24 9.16 -4.81
N ILE A 77 6.66 8.99 -3.62
CA ILE A 77 6.33 7.65 -3.13
C ILE A 77 5.11 7.15 -3.91
N LYS A 78 5.23 5.96 -4.50
CA LYS A 78 4.10 5.34 -5.20
C LYS A 78 3.20 4.65 -4.20
N ILE A 79 1.88 4.69 -4.45
CA ILE A 79 0.90 4.06 -3.55
C ILE A 79 -0.05 3.21 -4.38
N ILE A 80 -0.19 1.96 -3.97
CA ILE A 80 -1.18 1.04 -4.51
C ILE A 80 -2.19 0.78 -3.39
N ILE A 81 -3.45 1.13 -3.64
CA ILE A 81 -4.54 0.78 -2.72
C ILE A 81 -4.88 -0.70 -2.93
N VAL A 82 -4.90 -1.44 -1.84
CA VAL A 82 -5.16 -2.88 -1.83
C VAL A 82 -6.45 -3.12 -1.04
N THR A 83 -7.45 -3.73 -1.67
CA THR A 83 -8.74 -3.92 -1.00
C THR A 83 -9.43 -5.20 -1.47
N SER A 84 -10.23 -5.81 -0.60
CA SER A 84 -11.08 -6.96 -0.94
C SER A 84 -12.45 -6.53 -1.41
N MET A 85 -12.85 -5.28 -1.16
CA MET A 85 -14.16 -4.74 -1.54
C MET A 85 -14.00 -3.35 -2.10
N VAL A 86 -14.83 -3.02 -3.09
CA VAL A 86 -14.93 -1.65 -3.60
C VAL A 86 -16.26 -1.08 -3.17
N GLU A 87 -16.22 -0.09 -2.30
CA GLU A 87 -17.41 0.64 -1.92
C GLU A 87 -17.60 1.85 -2.82
N VAL A 88 -18.84 2.34 -2.87
CA VAL A 88 -19.15 3.57 -3.60
C VAL A 88 -18.26 4.70 -3.08
N GLY A 89 -17.63 5.39 -3.99
CA GLY A 89 -16.77 6.52 -3.65
C GLY A 89 -15.30 6.19 -3.41
N TYR A 90 -14.91 4.91 -3.27
CA TYR A 90 -13.51 4.56 -3.07
C TYR A 90 -12.64 5.00 -4.25
N LEU A 91 -13.08 4.73 -5.48
CA LEU A 91 -12.30 5.13 -6.65
C LEU A 91 -12.17 6.64 -6.75
N GLN A 92 -13.23 7.37 -6.45
CA GLN A 92 -13.20 8.83 -6.46
C GLN A 92 -12.25 9.37 -5.38
N ARG A 93 -12.34 8.84 -4.16
CA ARG A 93 -11.46 9.25 -3.07
C ARG A 93 -10.00 8.92 -3.37
N ALA A 94 -9.74 7.73 -3.94
CA ALA A 94 -8.39 7.32 -4.33
C ALA A 94 -7.82 8.25 -5.41
N ARG A 95 -8.63 8.65 -6.37
CA ARG A 95 -8.23 9.60 -7.40
C ARG A 95 -7.89 10.97 -6.81
N GLU A 96 -8.72 11.45 -5.89
CA GLU A 96 -8.47 12.72 -5.19
C GLU A 96 -7.21 12.66 -4.34
N ALA A 97 -6.91 11.50 -3.75
CA ALA A 97 -5.69 11.27 -2.98
C ALA A 97 -4.45 11.10 -3.87
N LYS A 98 -4.65 10.99 -5.20
CA LYS A 98 -3.59 10.85 -6.19
C LYS A 98 -2.80 9.55 -6.07
N VAL A 99 -3.47 8.46 -5.65
CA VAL A 99 -2.83 7.16 -5.62
C VAL A 99 -2.49 6.70 -7.03
N ASP A 100 -1.51 5.83 -7.14
CA ASP A 100 -0.97 5.43 -8.44
C ASP A 100 -1.65 4.21 -9.02
N SER A 101 -2.13 3.29 -8.20
CA SER A 101 -2.80 2.07 -8.67
C SER A 101 -3.76 1.53 -7.62
N PHE A 102 -4.62 0.62 -8.06
CA PHE A 102 -5.61 -0.03 -7.23
C PHE A 102 -5.53 -1.53 -7.50
N TRP A 103 -5.55 -2.37 -6.47
CA TRP A 103 -5.46 -3.81 -6.62
C TRP A 103 -6.45 -4.52 -5.69
N TYR A 104 -7.10 -5.57 -6.22
CA TYR A 104 -8.09 -6.35 -5.47
C TYR A 104 -7.42 -7.58 -4.86
N LYS A 105 -7.61 -7.79 -3.55
CA LYS A 105 -6.96 -8.86 -2.79
C LYS A 105 -7.38 -10.27 -3.23
N ASP A 106 -8.56 -10.42 -3.83
CA ASP A 106 -9.05 -11.70 -4.31
C ASP A 106 -8.44 -12.14 -5.64
N ILE A 107 -7.68 -11.25 -6.28
CA ILE A 107 -6.84 -11.62 -7.42
C ILE A 107 -5.60 -12.33 -6.86
N SER A 108 -5.07 -13.30 -7.61
CA SER A 108 -3.89 -14.08 -7.22
C SER A 108 -2.76 -13.18 -6.72
N PRO A 109 -2.16 -13.48 -5.54
CA PRO A 109 -1.04 -12.68 -5.02
C PRO A 109 0.13 -12.54 -5.99
N GLU A 110 0.37 -13.55 -6.83
CA GLU A 110 1.45 -13.50 -7.82
C GLU A 110 1.25 -12.39 -8.84
N ARG A 111 0.01 -11.98 -9.09
CA ARG A 111 -0.29 -10.88 -10.01
C ARG A 111 -0.03 -9.50 -9.40
N LEU A 112 0.15 -9.43 -8.09
CA LEU A 112 0.51 -8.18 -7.43
C LEU A 112 1.83 -7.64 -7.96
N ILE A 113 2.79 -8.52 -8.21
CA ILE A 113 4.10 -8.08 -8.73
C ILE A 113 3.97 -7.42 -10.11
N ASP A 114 3.02 -7.86 -10.93
CA ASP A 114 2.77 -7.23 -12.23
C ASP A 114 2.22 -5.82 -12.06
N VAL A 115 1.32 -5.61 -11.11
CA VAL A 115 0.78 -4.28 -10.81
C VAL A 115 1.88 -3.37 -10.27
N ILE A 116 2.71 -3.89 -9.37
CA ILE A 116 3.84 -3.14 -8.83
C ILE A 116 4.78 -2.70 -9.95
N ASN A 117 5.17 -3.62 -10.83
CA ASN A 117 6.09 -3.31 -11.92
C ASN A 117 5.52 -2.26 -12.88
N ARG A 118 4.22 -2.28 -13.13
CA ARG A 118 3.57 -1.27 -13.98
C ARG A 118 3.45 0.09 -13.29
N THR A 119 3.37 0.09 -11.96
CA THR A 119 3.22 1.31 -11.15
C THR A 119 4.56 2.01 -10.96
N MET A 120 5.61 1.22 -10.77
CA MET A 120 6.95 1.74 -10.52
C MET A 120 7.66 2.10 -11.84
#